data_d59f597e2d4a25c2ff94f955d0f6ca81
#
_entry.id   d59f597e2d4a25c2ff94f955d0f6ca81
#
_cell.length_a   1.000
_cell.length_b   1.000
_cell.length_c   1.000
_cell.angle_alpha   90.00
_cell.angle_beta   90.00
_cell.angle_gamma   90.00
#
_symmetry.space_group_name_H-M   'P 1'
#
loop_
_entity.id
_entity.type
_entity.pdbx_description
1 polymer ?
#
loop_
_entity_poly.entity_id
_entity_poly.type
_entity_poly.pdbx_seq_one_letter_code
_entity_poly.pdbx_strand_id
1 'polypeptide(L)'
;MTMSKRLITIAWLGLASLVPSLAAAEPSPQQLEARKAALETKLAGQGFTVLIEGPFVVVGDEGKARVKQRASGFMRWTIGLLEQDYFTKRPAKLIEVWLFKNEQTYRKGAKQFFDDEPETPYGYYSPDDEAMIMNIGPGAGTLSHELVHPYMEANFPDVPSWFNEGLASLYERPVEKQGHIVGLPNWRLPNLKREIRKRTLPSIKTLLDTTRAGFYEARYDSYAYARYLLLYLQEQGTLRDFYKRFVADQRDLTGRAALEAVLGESLETFEPKWRRWALALSGN
;
A
#
# COMPACT_ATOMS: atom_id res chain seq x y z
N MET A 1 -47.98 -58.61 -24.44
CA MET A 1 -48.33 -57.17 -24.51
C MET A 1 -47.40 -56.41 -23.68
N THR A 2 -46.34 -55.92 -24.28
CA THR A 2 -45.26 -55.19 -23.60
C THR A 2 -45.39 -53.71 -23.93
N MET A 3 -45.72 -52.89 -22.91
CA MET A 3 -45.77 -51.44 -23.01
C MET A 3 -44.36 -50.80 -22.86
N SER A 4 -43.89 -50.20 -23.93
CA SER A 4 -42.68 -49.43 -23.98
C SER A 4 -42.88 -48.06 -23.28
N LYS A 5 -42.10 -47.78 -22.21
CA LYS A 5 -42.04 -46.47 -21.56
C LYS A 5 -40.99 -45.60 -22.29
N ARG A 6 -41.48 -44.54 -22.98
CA ARG A 6 -40.59 -43.47 -23.52
C ARG A 6 -40.16 -42.55 -22.40
N LEU A 7 -38.86 -42.45 -22.15
CA LEU A 7 -38.24 -41.43 -21.33
C LEU A 7 -38.14 -40.13 -22.12
N ILE A 8 -38.79 -39.08 -21.62
CA ILE A 8 -38.62 -37.70 -22.11
C ILE A 8 -37.48 -37.06 -21.31
N THR A 9 -36.36 -36.84 -21.98
CA THR A 9 -35.24 -36.09 -21.41
C THR A 9 -35.49 -34.60 -21.61
N ILE A 10 -35.80 -33.87 -20.53
CA ILE A 10 -35.91 -32.41 -20.54
C ILE A 10 -34.51 -31.86 -20.35
N ALA A 11 -33.96 -31.30 -21.42
CA ALA A 11 -32.68 -30.53 -21.33
C ALA A 11 -32.97 -29.17 -20.70
N TRP A 12 -32.43 -28.93 -19.51
CA TRP A 12 -32.39 -27.62 -18.90
C TRP A 12 -31.24 -26.81 -19.55
N LEU A 13 -31.60 -25.87 -20.44
CA LEU A 13 -30.70 -24.81 -20.87
C LEU A 13 -30.58 -23.82 -19.72
N GLY A 14 -29.51 -23.93 -18.93
CA GLY A 14 -29.14 -22.93 -17.95
C GLY A 14 -28.69 -21.66 -18.67
N LEU A 15 -29.51 -20.63 -18.70
CA LEU A 15 -29.06 -19.27 -18.98
C LEU A 15 -28.14 -18.86 -17.82
N ALA A 16 -26.84 -18.91 -18.04
CA ALA A 16 -25.89 -18.21 -17.20
C ALA A 16 -26.07 -16.71 -17.43
N SER A 17 -26.83 -16.05 -16.57
CA SER A 17 -26.86 -14.59 -16.51
C SER A 17 -25.48 -14.09 -16.13
N LEU A 18 -24.73 -13.57 -17.09
CA LEU A 18 -23.58 -12.72 -16.87
C LEU A 18 -24.07 -11.46 -16.16
N VAL A 19 -24.06 -11.49 -14.82
CA VAL A 19 -24.17 -10.26 -14.04
C VAL A 19 -22.83 -9.55 -14.22
N PRO A 20 -22.77 -8.39 -14.87
CA PRO A 20 -21.53 -7.64 -14.93
C PRO A 20 -21.16 -7.30 -13.46
N SER A 21 -19.99 -7.72 -13.02
CA SER A 21 -19.39 -7.23 -11.78
C SER A 21 -19.29 -5.72 -11.92
N LEU A 22 -20.21 -4.99 -11.26
CA LEU A 22 -20.06 -3.54 -11.11
C LEU A 22 -18.75 -3.33 -10.37
N ALA A 23 -17.72 -2.90 -11.10
CA ALA A 23 -16.51 -2.39 -10.47
C ALA A 23 -16.96 -1.34 -9.44
N ALA A 24 -16.56 -1.50 -8.19
CA ALA A 24 -16.95 -0.58 -7.13
C ALA A 24 -16.51 0.84 -7.56
N ALA A 25 -17.46 1.77 -7.60
CA ALA A 25 -17.20 3.13 -8.03
C ALA A 25 -16.50 3.91 -6.91
N GLU A 26 -15.67 4.88 -7.29
CA GLU A 26 -15.08 5.83 -6.34
C GLU A 26 -16.16 6.50 -5.49
N PRO A 27 -15.84 6.92 -4.23
CA PRO A 27 -16.76 7.68 -3.40
C PRO A 27 -17.23 8.94 -4.13
N SER A 28 -18.53 9.12 -4.24
CA SER A 28 -19.07 10.31 -4.88
C SER A 28 -18.79 11.57 -4.05
N PRO A 29 -18.71 12.76 -4.65
CA PRO A 29 -18.56 14.02 -3.92
C PRO A 29 -19.62 14.20 -2.83
N GLN A 30 -20.84 13.72 -3.09
CA GLN A 30 -21.94 13.77 -2.11
C GLN A 30 -21.68 12.88 -0.88
N GLN A 31 -21.13 11.67 -1.08
CA GLN A 31 -20.76 10.77 0.03
C GLN A 31 -19.64 11.37 0.86
N LEU A 32 -18.62 11.95 0.21
CA LEU A 32 -17.50 12.61 0.89
C LEU A 32 -17.98 13.81 1.72
N GLU A 33 -18.83 14.69 1.17
CA GLU A 33 -19.38 15.84 1.90
C GLU A 33 -20.30 15.40 3.05
N ALA A 34 -21.12 14.37 2.86
CA ALA A 34 -21.97 13.84 3.92
C ALA A 34 -21.11 13.27 5.08
N ARG A 35 -20.03 12.53 4.76
CA ARG A 35 -19.14 11.99 5.79
C ARG A 35 -18.37 13.11 6.51
N LYS A 36 -17.86 14.09 5.78
CA LYS A 36 -17.21 15.28 6.35
C LYS A 36 -18.14 15.98 7.34
N ALA A 37 -19.39 16.28 6.96
CA ALA A 37 -20.37 16.95 7.82
C ALA A 37 -20.68 16.14 9.09
N ALA A 38 -20.80 14.81 8.96
CA ALA A 38 -21.00 13.93 10.11
C ALA A 38 -19.82 13.98 11.09
N LEU A 39 -18.58 13.97 10.58
CA LEU A 39 -17.37 14.09 11.39
C LEU A 39 -17.23 15.47 12.02
N GLU A 40 -17.53 16.54 11.31
CA GLU A 40 -17.53 17.90 11.86
C GLU A 40 -18.51 18.01 13.05
N THR A 41 -19.70 17.39 12.93
CA THR A 41 -20.68 17.32 14.02
C THR A 41 -20.17 16.48 15.20
N LYS A 42 -19.65 15.25 14.92
CA LYS A 42 -19.12 14.35 15.95
C LYS A 42 -17.96 14.96 16.75
N LEU A 43 -17.13 15.74 16.08
CA LEU A 43 -15.88 16.31 16.62
C LEU A 43 -16.01 17.78 17.04
N ALA A 44 -17.21 18.33 17.04
CA ALA A 44 -17.46 19.73 17.40
C ALA A 44 -16.88 20.08 18.77
N GLY A 45 -16.11 21.16 18.85
CA GLY A 45 -15.48 21.62 20.08
C GLY A 45 -14.25 20.83 20.55
N GLN A 46 -13.84 19.77 19.85
CA GLN A 46 -12.71 18.92 20.25
C GLN A 46 -11.37 19.35 19.57
N GLY A 47 -11.36 20.44 18.80
CA GLY A 47 -10.14 20.97 18.19
C GLY A 47 -9.68 20.28 16.90
N PHE A 48 -10.50 19.39 16.33
CA PHE A 48 -10.23 18.75 15.06
C PHE A 48 -10.62 19.64 13.86
N THR A 49 -9.91 19.44 12.76
CA THR A 49 -10.24 19.98 11.43
C THR A 49 -10.58 18.83 10.52
N VAL A 50 -11.68 18.93 9.76
CA VAL A 50 -12.08 17.93 8.78
C VAL A 50 -12.03 18.54 7.39
N LEU A 51 -11.40 17.85 6.43
CA LEU A 51 -11.20 18.27 5.04
C LEU A 51 -11.49 17.10 4.10
N ILE A 52 -11.77 17.39 2.83
CA ILE A 52 -11.77 16.39 1.76
C ILE A 52 -10.50 16.59 0.93
N GLU A 53 -9.79 15.49 0.65
CA GLU A 53 -8.65 15.48 -0.26
C GLU A 53 -8.67 14.23 -1.15
N GLY A 54 -8.94 14.41 -2.44
CA GLY A 54 -9.15 13.29 -3.37
C GLY A 54 -10.30 12.39 -2.90
N PRO A 55 -10.12 11.06 -2.86
CA PRO A 55 -11.15 10.12 -2.40
C PRO A 55 -11.20 9.96 -0.87
N PHE A 56 -10.50 10.83 -0.12
CA PHE A 56 -10.34 10.72 1.33
C PHE A 56 -11.05 11.82 2.11
N VAL A 57 -11.53 11.49 3.31
CA VAL A 57 -11.92 12.47 4.33
C VAL A 57 -10.82 12.55 5.37
N VAL A 58 -10.16 13.69 5.48
CA VAL A 58 -9.00 13.91 6.35
C VAL A 58 -9.43 14.59 7.64
N VAL A 59 -9.06 14.02 8.77
CA VAL A 59 -9.33 14.51 10.12
C VAL A 59 -8.00 14.77 10.82
N GLY A 60 -7.79 15.94 11.42
CA GLY A 60 -6.53 16.20 12.10
C GLY A 60 -6.65 17.14 13.30
N ASP A 61 -5.77 16.98 14.28
CA ASP A 61 -5.72 17.74 15.55
C ASP A 61 -4.58 18.76 15.64
N GLU A 62 -3.84 18.98 14.53
CA GLU A 62 -2.75 19.98 14.47
C GLU A 62 -3.22 21.44 14.28
N GLY A 63 -4.52 21.69 14.18
CA GLY A 63 -5.09 22.97 13.77
C GLY A 63 -5.20 23.13 12.25
N LYS A 64 -6.16 23.95 11.81
CA LYS A 64 -6.63 24.03 10.42
C LYS A 64 -5.53 24.25 9.38
N ALA A 65 -4.59 25.15 9.64
CA ALA A 65 -3.52 25.47 8.68
C ALA A 65 -2.60 24.28 8.44
N ARG A 66 -2.22 23.57 9.52
CA ARG A 66 -1.36 22.38 9.44
C ARG A 66 -2.08 21.20 8.80
N VAL A 67 -3.32 20.92 9.19
CA VAL A 67 -4.10 19.84 8.57
C VAL A 67 -4.28 20.10 7.08
N LYS A 68 -4.56 21.36 6.66
CA LYS A 68 -4.60 21.73 5.26
C LYS A 68 -3.26 21.51 4.54
N GLN A 69 -2.15 21.85 5.16
CA GLN A 69 -0.81 21.62 4.59
C GLN A 69 -0.55 20.12 4.39
N ARG A 70 -0.96 19.25 5.36
CA ARG A 70 -0.84 17.80 5.24
C ARG A 70 -1.71 17.25 4.12
N ALA A 71 -2.98 17.62 4.09
CA ALA A 71 -3.94 17.13 3.11
C ALA A 71 -3.68 17.70 1.71
N SER A 72 -3.88 19.00 1.51
CA SER A 72 -3.81 19.63 0.20
C SER A 72 -2.38 19.94 -0.28
N GLY A 73 -1.39 19.77 0.56
CA GLY A 73 0.02 19.80 0.19
C GLY A 73 0.57 18.38 -0.01
N PHE A 74 0.97 17.74 1.10
CA PHE A 74 1.70 16.47 1.05
C PHE A 74 0.89 15.31 0.47
N MET A 75 -0.36 15.07 0.93
CA MET A 75 -1.16 13.96 0.41
C MET A 75 -1.47 14.13 -1.07
N ARG A 76 -1.97 15.31 -1.48
CA ARG A 76 -2.28 15.59 -2.89
C ARG A 76 -1.06 15.40 -3.80
N TRP A 77 0.10 15.90 -3.38
CA TRP A 77 1.36 15.74 -4.09
C TRP A 77 1.75 14.25 -4.21
N THR A 78 1.71 13.51 -3.10
CA THR A 78 2.03 12.07 -3.09
C THR A 78 1.07 11.29 -3.98
N ILE A 79 -0.24 11.51 -3.83
CA ILE A 79 -1.28 10.85 -4.63
C ILE A 79 -1.08 11.13 -6.12
N GLY A 80 -0.88 12.39 -6.49
CA GLY A 80 -0.69 12.78 -7.90
C GLY A 80 0.49 12.06 -8.55
N LEU A 81 1.60 11.91 -7.83
CA LEU A 81 2.77 11.19 -8.34
C LEU A 81 2.56 9.67 -8.38
N LEU A 82 1.86 9.09 -7.40
CA LEU A 82 1.51 7.66 -7.40
C LEU A 82 0.54 7.32 -8.54
N GLU A 83 -0.47 8.16 -8.78
CA GLU A 83 -1.39 8.02 -9.93
C GLU A 83 -0.64 8.14 -11.26
N GLN A 84 0.30 9.05 -11.38
CA GLN A 84 1.10 9.22 -12.58
C GLN A 84 2.01 8.01 -12.86
N ASP A 85 2.64 7.44 -11.83
CA ASP A 85 3.66 6.41 -12.00
C ASP A 85 3.12 4.98 -12.00
N TYR A 86 2.03 4.72 -11.27
CA TYR A 86 1.56 3.35 -11.02
C TYR A 86 0.06 3.14 -11.18
N PHE A 87 -0.78 4.01 -10.61
CA PHE A 87 -2.17 3.67 -10.36
C PHE A 87 -3.13 4.36 -11.30
N THR A 88 -3.95 3.59 -11.97
CA THR A 88 -4.98 4.10 -12.92
C THR A 88 -6.37 4.13 -12.32
N LYS A 89 -6.57 3.44 -11.18
CA LYS A 89 -7.84 3.38 -10.45
C LYS A 89 -7.65 3.96 -9.07
N ARG A 90 -8.60 4.77 -8.62
CA ARG A 90 -8.66 5.27 -7.24
C ARG A 90 -9.35 4.27 -6.33
N PRO A 91 -9.13 4.37 -5.00
CA PRO A 91 -9.84 3.57 -4.01
C PRO A 91 -11.36 3.69 -4.20
N ALA A 92 -12.05 2.54 -4.19
CA ALA A 92 -13.50 2.48 -4.32
C ALA A 92 -14.22 2.69 -2.98
N LYS A 93 -13.51 2.56 -1.86
CA LYS A 93 -14.03 2.79 -0.51
C LYS A 93 -13.81 4.22 -0.10
N LEU A 94 -14.76 4.78 0.68
CA LEU A 94 -14.56 6.04 1.38
C LEU A 94 -13.64 5.77 2.57
N ILE A 95 -12.43 6.30 2.55
CA ILE A 95 -11.43 6.09 3.58
C ILE A 95 -11.20 7.38 4.36
N GLU A 96 -11.22 7.27 5.68
CA GLU A 96 -10.86 8.36 6.58
C GLU A 96 -9.36 8.36 6.85
N VAL A 97 -8.74 9.54 6.91
CA VAL A 97 -7.32 9.70 7.24
C VAL A 97 -7.22 10.55 8.50
N TRP A 98 -6.95 9.90 9.64
CA TRP A 98 -6.83 10.55 10.92
C TRP A 98 -5.38 10.89 11.23
N LEU A 99 -5.09 12.18 11.30
CA LEU A 99 -3.76 12.74 11.52
C LEU A 99 -3.64 13.29 12.93
N PHE A 100 -3.04 12.52 13.83
CA PHE A 100 -2.76 12.93 15.19
C PHE A 100 -1.37 13.56 15.30
N LYS A 101 -1.29 14.72 15.93
CA LYS A 101 -0.06 15.54 16.00
C LYS A 101 1.13 14.91 16.72
N ASN A 102 0.88 13.92 17.58
CA ASN A 102 1.91 13.22 18.35
C ASN A 102 1.40 11.86 18.87
N GLU A 103 2.30 11.05 19.44
CA GLU A 103 1.99 9.72 19.95
C GLU A 103 0.90 9.72 21.02
N GLN A 104 0.90 10.71 21.92
CA GLN A 104 -0.09 10.79 22.99
C GLN A 104 -1.51 10.96 22.43
N THR A 105 -1.70 11.91 21.49
CA THR A 105 -3.02 12.14 20.88
C THR A 105 -3.41 11.00 19.94
N TYR A 106 -2.44 10.35 19.29
CA TYR A 106 -2.65 9.16 18.46
C TYR A 106 -3.20 7.98 19.29
N ARG A 107 -2.50 7.59 20.38
CA ARG A 107 -2.98 6.49 21.24
C ARG A 107 -4.33 6.79 21.87
N LYS A 108 -4.50 8.04 22.36
CA LYS A 108 -5.80 8.48 22.90
C LYS A 108 -6.91 8.43 21.85
N GLY A 109 -6.64 8.93 20.65
CA GLY A 109 -7.60 8.96 19.54
C GLY A 109 -7.95 7.56 19.03
N ALA A 110 -6.96 6.68 18.86
CA ALA A 110 -7.19 5.28 18.51
C ALA A 110 -8.13 4.59 19.50
N LYS A 111 -7.88 4.75 20.80
CA LYS A 111 -8.77 4.20 21.85
C LYS A 111 -10.15 4.84 21.83
N GLN A 112 -10.23 6.17 21.71
CA GLN A 112 -11.50 6.90 21.82
C GLN A 112 -12.42 6.69 20.64
N PHE A 113 -11.89 6.66 19.41
CA PHE A 113 -12.68 6.69 18.17
C PHE A 113 -12.83 5.32 17.50
N PHE A 114 -11.89 4.39 17.77
CA PHE A 114 -11.78 3.08 17.15
C PHE A 114 -11.74 1.91 18.14
N ASP A 115 -11.76 2.21 19.47
CA ASP A 115 -11.59 1.23 20.56
C ASP A 115 -10.35 0.34 20.40
N ASP A 116 -9.26 0.90 19.85
CA ASP A 116 -8.02 0.21 19.52
C ASP A 116 -6.84 0.68 20.40
N GLU A 117 -5.87 -0.24 20.59
CA GLU A 117 -4.61 0.01 21.31
C GLU A 117 -3.45 -0.33 20.37
N PRO A 118 -3.01 0.63 19.55
CA PRO A 118 -2.06 0.34 18.48
C PRO A 118 -0.70 -0.12 19.02
N GLU A 119 -0.17 -1.20 18.44
CA GLU A 119 1.16 -1.74 18.75
C GLU A 119 2.30 -0.86 18.21
N THR A 120 2.06 -0.19 17.06
CA THR A 120 3.04 0.69 16.41
C THR A 120 2.91 2.13 16.89
N PRO A 121 4.02 2.87 17.10
CA PRO A 121 3.98 4.29 17.44
C PRO A 121 3.76 5.21 16.23
N TYR A 122 3.65 4.68 15.02
CA TYR A 122 3.61 5.46 13.78
C TYR A 122 2.22 5.62 13.19
N GLY A 123 1.51 4.54 12.95
CA GLY A 123 0.18 4.51 12.34
C GLY A 123 -0.11 3.17 11.69
N TYR A 124 -1.33 3.01 11.23
CA TYR A 124 -1.80 1.81 10.56
C TYR A 124 -3.08 2.08 9.76
N TYR A 125 -3.37 1.22 8.81
CA TYR A 125 -4.65 1.15 8.14
C TYR A 125 -5.54 0.10 8.79
N SER A 126 -6.77 0.48 9.18
CA SER A 126 -7.83 -0.42 9.64
C SER A 126 -8.80 -0.66 8.50
N PRO A 127 -8.81 -1.85 7.88
CA PRO A 127 -9.78 -2.18 6.83
C PRO A 127 -11.22 -2.23 7.32
N ASP A 128 -11.44 -2.62 8.58
CA ASP A 128 -12.76 -2.75 9.20
C ASP A 128 -13.39 -1.39 9.48
N ASP A 129 -12.57 -0.39 9.86
CA ASP A 129 -13.01 0.98 10.08
C ASP A 129 -12.94 1.84 8.82
N GLU A 130 -12.38 1.32 7.72
CA GLU A 130 -12.06 2.08 6.51
C GLU A 130 -11.27 3.35 6.83
N ALA A 131 -10.27 3.23 7.73
CA ALA A 131 -9.53 4.36 8.27
C ALA A 131 -8.02 4.13 8.33
N MET A 132 -7.25 5.18 7.98
CA MET A 132 -5.84 5.31 8.29
C MET A 132 -5.70 6.12 9.58
N ILE A 133 -5.06 5.57 10.59
CA ILE A 133 -4.94 6.17 11.92
C ILE A 133 -3.46 6.42 12.18
N MET A 134 -3.05 7.72 12.18
CA MET A 134 -1.66 8.11 11.99
C MET A 134 -1.14 9.00 13.10
N ASN A 135 0.04 8.69 13.66
CA ASN A 135 0.86 9.62 14.39
C ASN A 135 1.76 10.40 13.41
N ILE A 136 1.42 11.66 13.17
CA ILE A 136 2.15 12.51 12.21
C ILE A 136 3.34 13.25 12.84
N GLY A 137 3.55 13.11 14.16
CA GLY A 137 4.63 13.76 14.90
C GLY A 137 6.04 13.46 14.38
N PRO A 138 6.40 12.20 14.11
CA PRO A 138 7.71 11.86 13.54
C PRO A 138 7.93 12.34 12.11
N GLY A 139 6.86 12.68 11.37
CA GLY A 139 6.91 13.10 9.97
C GLY A 139 5.83 12.46 9.10
N ALA A 140 5.86 12.80 7.81
CA ALA A 140 4.84 12.34 6.87
C ALA A 140 5.17 10.99 6.18
N GLY A 141 6.27 10.34 6.55
CA GLY A 141 6.70 9.10 5.89
C GLY A 141 5.71 7.95 6.06
N THR A 142 5.11 7.80 7.24
CA THR A 142 4.07 6.80 7.46
C THR A 142 2.82 7.13 6.64
N LEU A 143 2.46 8.41 6.52
CA LEU A 143 1.31 8.81 5.70
C LEU A 143 1.50 8.42 4.24
N SER A 144 2.69 8.66 3.64
CA SER A 144 2.95 8.23 2.27
C SER A 144 2.99 6.71 2.10
N HIS A 145 3.43 5.97 3.12
CA HIS A 145 3.37 4.51 3.17
C HIS A 145 1.91 4.02 3.10
N GLU A 146 1.07 4.48 4.02
CA GLU A 146 -0.33 4.03 4.10
C GLU A 146 -1.16 4.44 2.88
N LEU A 147 -0.84 5.55 2.23
CA LEU A 147 -1.52 5.97 1.00
C LEU A 147 -1.33 4.97 -0.16
N VAL A 148 -0.25 4.18 -0.16
CA VAL A 148 -0.02 3.17 -1.21
C VAL A 148 -1.05 2.04 -1.15
N HIS A 149 -1.43 1.59 0.05
CA HIS A 149 -2.24 0.38 0.23
C HIS A 149 -3.62 0.43 -0.42
N PRO A 150 -4.47 1.46 -0.23
CA PRO A 150 -5.78 1.50 -0.87
C PRO A 150 -5.70 1.65 -2.40
N TYR A 151 -4.67 2.33 -2.90
CA TYR A 151 -4.42 2.39 -4.33
C TYR A 151 -3.95 1.04 -4.88
N MET A 152 -3.10 0.33 -4.12
CA MET A 152 -2.67 -1.03 -4.48
C MET A 152 -3.86 -1.98 -4.49
N GLU A 153 -4.73 -1.94 -3.48
CA GLU A 153 -5.96 -2.76 -3.42
C GLU A 153 -6.85 -2.51 -4.66
N ALA A 154 -6.99 -1.26 -5.10
CA ALA A 154 -7.82 -0.92 -6.26
C ALA A 154 -7.21 -1.34 -7.62
N ASN A 155 -5.87 -1.42 -7.72
CA ASN A 155 -5.17 -1.69 -8.97
C ASN A 155 -4.57 -3.10 -9.05
N PHE A 156 -4.26 -3.72 -7.92
CA PHE A 156 -3.67 -5.05 -7.83
C PHE A 156 -4.12 -5.76 -6.54
N PRO A 157 -5.41 -6.20 -6.46
CA PRO A 157 -6.01 -6.74 -5.22
C PRO A 157 -5.29 -7.98 -4.67
N ASP A 158 -4.73 -8.82 -5.53
CA ASP A 158 -4.02 -10.05 -5.15
C ASP A 158 -2.50 -9.83 -4.97
N VAL A 159 -2.07 -8.59 -4.74
CA VAL A 159 -0.66 -8.25 -4.58
C VAL A 159 -0.02 -9.02 -3.42
N PRO A 160 1.15 -9.68 -3.59
CA PRO A 160 1.85 -10.33 -2.49
C PRO A 160 2.41 -9.29 -1.51
N SER A 161 2.43 -9.64 -0.21
CA SER A 161 2.82 -8.73 0.86
C SER A 161 4.20 -8.11 0.65
N TRP A 162 5.16 -8.87 0.10
CA TRP A 162 6.50 -8.32 -0.14
C TRP A 162 6.50 -7.12 -1.09
N PHE A 163 5.65 -7.14 -2.13
CA PHE A 163 5.58 -6.03 -3.08
C PHE A 163 4.73 -4.88 -2.53
N ASN A 164 3.59 -5.19 -1.92
CA ASN A 164 2.72 -4.19 -1.28
C ASN A 164 3.49 -3.37 -0.24
N GLU A 165 4.10 -4.05 0.73
CA GLU A 165 4.88 -3.41 1.79
C GLU A 165 6.21 -2.83 1.28
N GLY A 166 6.81 -3.47 0.28
CA GLY A 166 8.03 -3.00 -0.35
C GLY A 166 7.83 -1.64 -1.02
N LEU A 167 6.75 -1.47 -1.80
CA LEU A 167 6.42 -0.21 -2.47
C LEU A 167 6.00 0.86 -1.47
N ALA A 168 5.16 0.52 -0.50
CA ALA A 168 4.76 1.41 0.58
C ALA A 168 5.99 1.90 1.37
N SER A 169 6.86 0.99 1.78
CA SER A 169 8.10 1.33 2.49
C SER A 169 9.09 2.13 1.63
N LEU A 170 9.12 1.92 0.31
CA LEU A 170 9.97 2.70 -0.59
C LEU A 170 9.63 4.19 -0.48
N TYR A 171 8.35 4.52 -0.35
CA TYR A 171 7.87 5.88 -0.26
C TYR A 171 7.71 6.43 1.17
N GLU A 172 8.28 5.79 2.21
CA GLU A 172 8.44 6.40 3.54
C GLU A 172 9.33 7.65 3.53
N ARG A 173 10.18 7.81 2.51
CA ARG A 173 11.01 9.01 2.29
C ARG A 173 10.91 9.42 0.81
N PRO A 174 9.75 9.96 0.38
CA PRO A 174 9.52 10.31 -1.00
C PRO A 174 10.11 11.66 -1.36
N VAL A 175 10.58 11.79 -2.58
CA VAL A 175 10.90 13.05 -3.25
C VAL A 175 10.37 12.99 -4.67
N GLU A 176 10.26 14.14 -5.30
CA GLU A 176 9.98 14.23 -6.73
C GLU A 176 11.27 14.42 -7.51
N LYS A 177 11.45 13.64 -8.56
CA LYS A 177 12.56 13.79 -9.50
C LYS A 177 12.05 13.64 -10.93
N GLN A 178 12.20 14.69 -11.72
CA GLN A 178 11.75 14.72 -13.12
C GLN A 178 10.27 14.37 -13.31
N GLY A 179 9.41 14.84 -12.40
CA GLY A 179 7.98 14.55 -12.42
C GLY A 179 7.58 13.17 -11.88
N HIS A 180 8.49 12.39 -11.33
CA HIS A 180 8.25 11.04 -10.82
C HIS A 180 8.46 10.94 -9.32
N ILE A 181 7.69 10.06 -8.65
CA ILE A 181 7.94 9.75 -7.24
C ILE A 181 9.18 8.88 -7.11
N VAL A 182 10.09 9.28 -6.22
CA VAL A 182 11.36 8.58 -5.97
C VAL A 182 11.54 8.38 -4.48
N GLY A 183 11.76 7.14 -4.05
CA GLY A 183 12.13 6.81 -2.68
C GLY A 183 13.63 6.99 -2.46
N LEU A 184 14.02 7.63 -1.34
CA LEU A 184 15.42 7.76 -0.93
C LEU A 184 15.81 6.70 0.11
N PRO A 185 17.09 6.35 0.27
CA PRO A 185 17.56 5.54 1.40
C PRO A 185 17.04 6.11 2.74
N ASN A 186 16.67 5.23 3.67
CA ASN A 186 16.10 5.63 4.95
C ASN A 186 16.69 4.84 6.12
N TRP A 187 16.13 5.02 7.30
CA TRP A 187 16.55 4.43 8.57
C TRP A 187 16.61 2.88 8.60
N ARG A 188 15.98 2.19 7.64
CA ARG A 188 16.00 0.73 7.53
C ARG A 188 17.32 0.18 6.96
N LEU A 189 18.13 1.01 6.29
CA LEU A 189 19.38 0.57 5.64
C LEU A 189 20.40 -0.06 6.58
N PRO A 190 20.68 0.49 7.77
CA PRO A 190 21.64 -0.11 8.69
C PRO A 190 21.26 -1.54 9.12
N ASN A 191 19.98 -1.82 9.30
CA ASN A 191 19.49 -3.13 9.65
C ASN A 191 19.70 -4.13 8.51
N LEU A 192 19.26 -3.78 7.28
CA LEU A 192 19.51 -4.59 6.09
C LEU A 192 20.98 -4.95 5.92
N LYS A 193 21.87 -3.96 6.01
CA LYS A 193 23.33 -4.19 5.91
C LYS A 193 23.85 -5.14 6.98
N ARG A 194 23.34 -5.01 8.21
CA ARG A 194 23.70 -5.91 9.31
C ARG A 194 23.31 -7.35 9.00
N GLU A 195 22.10 -7.57 8.48
CA GLU A 195 21.61 -8.90 8.14
C GLU A 195 22.37 -9.52 6.97
N ILE A 196 22.68 -8.74 5.93
CA ILE A 196 23.53 -9.20 4.82
C ILE A 196 24.90 -9.65 5.33
N ARG A 197 25.57 -8.85 6.19
CA ARG A 197 26.88 -9.18 6.75
C ARG A 197 26.85 -10.43 7.63
N LYS A 198 25.78 -10.60 8.41
CA LYS A 198 25.56 -11.77 9.27
C LYS A 198 25.09 -13.01 8.50
N ARG A 199 24.78 -12.90 7.21
CA ARG A 199 24.22 -13.95 6.37
C ARG A 199 22.89 -14.52 6.92
N THR A 200 22.10 -13.69 7.61
CA THR A 200 20.78 -14.05 8.15
C THR A 200 19.64 -13.74 7.18
N LEU A 201 19.91 -12.90 6.17
CA LEU A 201 18.93 -12.56 5.15
C LEU A 201 18.75 -13.76 4.19
N PRO A 202 17.50 -14.26 3.98
CA PRO A 202 17.25 -15.38 3.08
C PRO A 202 17.50 -14.98 1.60
N SER A 203 17.28 -15.91 0.68
CA SER A 203 17.36 -15.61 -0.76
C SER A 203 16.23 -14.67 -1.21
N ILE A 204 16.45 -13.94 -2.32
CA ILE A 204 15.38 -13.14 -2.95
C ILE A 204 14.19 -14.03 -3.29
N LYS A 205 14.44 -15.23 -3.82
CA LYS A 205 13.38 -16.20 -4.09
C LYS A 205 12.53 -16.49 -2.85
N THR A 206 13.14 -16.66 -1.68
CA THR A 206 12.43 -16.90 -0.41
C THR A 206 11.55 -15.70 -0.04
N LEU A 207 12.02 -14.46 -0.23
CA LEU A 207 11.21 -13.25 -0.01
C LEU A 207 9.98 -13.24 -0.93
N LEU A 208 10.16 -13.52 -2.22
CA LEU A 208 9.06 -13.50 -3.20
C LEU A 208 8.01 -14.59 -2.93
N ASP A 209 8.43 -15.76 -2.47
CA ASP A 209 7.57 -16.90 -2.16
C ASP A 209 6.90 -16.81 -0.78
N THR A 210 7.13 -15.72 -0.03
CA THR A 210 6.63 -15.57 1.34
C THR A 210 5.10 -15.44 1.34
N THR A 211 4.43 -16.22 2.17
CA THR A 211 3.01 -16.01 2.47
C THR A 211 2.80 -14.69 3.23
N ARG A 212 1.56 -14.21 3.31
CA ARG A 212 1.24 -13.02 4.09
C ARG A 212 1.75 -13.14 5.53
N ALA A 213 1.38 -14.21 6.25
CA ALA A 213 1.85 -14.44 7.62
C ALA A 213 3.37 -14.51 7.70
N GLY A 214 4.01 -15.27 6.78
CA GLY A 214 5.47 -15.41 6.76
C GLY A 214 6.21 -14.10 6.52
N PHE A 215 5.62 -13.13 5.82
CA PHE A 215 6.21 -11.81 5.62
C PHE A 215 6.22 -11.00 6.93
N TYR A 216 5.09 -10.95 7.63
CA TYR A 216 4.95 -10.16 8.87
C TYR A 216 5.63 -10.80 10.08
N GLU A 217 5.71 -12.12 10.14
CA GLU A 217 6.34 -12.90 11.22
C GLU A 217 7.80 -13.25 10.95
N ALA A 218 8.40 -12.70 9.90
CA ALA A 218 9.76 -13.00 9.49
C ALA A 218 10.77 -12.68 10.60
N ARG A 219 11.78 -13.54 10.75
CA ARG A 219 12.90 -13.33 11.70
C ARG A 219 13.97 -12.37 11.19
N TYR A 220 13.76 -11.78 10.03
CA TYR A 220 14.58 -10.74 9.39
C TYR A 220 13.70 -9.53 9.07
N ASP A 221 14.32 -8.40 8.77
CA ASP A 221 13.58 -7.19 8.40
C ASP A 221 13.05 -7.30 6.95
N SER A 222 11.89 -7.96 6.81
CA SER A 222 11.21 -8.18 5.53
C SER A 222 10.87 -6.86 4.82
N TYR A 223 10.51 -5.84 5.56
CA TYR A 223 10.24 -4.48 5.05
C TYR A 223 11.49 -3.85 4.45
N ALA A 224 12.63 -3.91 5.16
CA ALA A 224 13.90 -3.41 4.64
C ALA A 224 14.30 -4.18 3.38
N TYR A 225 14.14 -5.53 3.40
CA TYR A 225 14.50 -6.35 2.26
C TYR A 225 13.70 -5.96 1.01
N ALA A 226 12.38 -5.98 1.11
CA ALA A 226 11.47 -5.65 0.02
C ALA A 226 11.70 -4.22 -0.49
N ARG A 227 11.79 -3.24 0.42
CA ARG A 227 12.07 -1.85 0.11
C ARG A 227 13.34 -1.68 -0.73
N TYR A 228 14.45 -2.28 -0.32
CA TYR A 228 15.74 -2.10 -0.99
C TYR A 228 15.86 -2.92 -2.26
N LEU A 229 15.08 -3.99 -2.43
CA LEU A 229 14.90 -4.65 -3.72
C LEU A 229 14.25 -3.70 -4.73
N LEU A 230 13.17 -3.03 -4.33
CA LEU A 230 12.48 -2.06 -5.18
C LEU A 230 13.28 -0.76 -5.39
N LEU A 231 14.05 -0.31 -4.40
CA LEU A 231 14.97 0.82 -4.56
C LEU A 231 16.02 0.53 -5.64
N TYR A 232 16.54 -0.70 -5.69
CA TYR A 232 17.44 -1.10 -6.76
C TYR A 232 16.79 -0.96 -8.13
N LEU A 233 15.57 -1.51 -8.31
CA LEU A 233 14.83 -1.38 -9.57
C LEU A 233 14.55 0.08 -9.93
N GLN A 234 14.25 0.91 -8.94
CA GLN A 234 14.06 2.34 -9.13
C GLN A 234 15.35 3.01 -9.65
N GLU A 235 16.51 2.72 -9.06
CA GLU A 235 17.80 3.28 -9.50
C GLU A 235 18.20 2.80 -10.89
N GLN A 236 17.79 1.58 -11.28
CA GLN A 236 17.98 1.08 -12.65
C GLN A 236 16.93 1.62 -13.64
N GLY A 237 15.94 2.39 -13.18
CA GLY A 237 14.85 2.90 -14.00
C GLY A 237 13.82 1.86 -14.44
N THR A 238 13.85 0.66 -13.87
CA THR A 238 13.02 -0.50 -14.29
C THR A 238 11.83 -0.76 -13.37
N LEU A 239 11.67 -0.06 -12.25
CA LEU A 239 10.62 -0.34 -11.26
C LEU A 239 9.21 -0.22 -11.85
N ARG A 240 8.94 0.82 -12.65
CA ARG A 240 7.62 1.01 -13.29
C ARG A 240 7.30 -0.06 -14.33
N ASP A 241 8.31 -0.49 -15.07
CA ASP A 241 8.14 -1.58 -16.05
C ASP A 241 7.93 -2.92 -15.35
N PHE A 242 8.62 -3.15 -14.24
CA PHE A 242 8.37 -4.29 -13.37
C PHE A 242 6.91 -4.31 -12.88
N TYR A 243 6.42 -3.20 -12.31
CA TYR A 243 5.03 -3.09 -11.85
C TYR A 243 4.03 -3.42 -12.96
N LYS A 244 4.18 -2.79 -14.14
CA LYS A 244 3.29 -3.03 -15.29
C LYS A 244 3.26 -4.50 -15.72
N ARG A 245 4.42 -5.15 -15.77
CA ARG A 245 4.52 -6.58 -16.13
C ARG A 245 3.88 -7.46 -15.08
N PHE A 246 4.15 -7.18 -13.81
CA PHE A 246 3.65 -7.95 -12.69
C PHE A 246 2.11 -7.90 -12.60
N VAL A 247 1.52 -6.72 -12.70
CA VAL A 247 0.05 -6.56 -12.70
C VAL A 247 -0.60 -7.22 -13.94
N ALA A 248 0.09 -7.22 -15.09
CA ALA A 248 -0.45 -7.77 -16.33
C ALA A 248 -0.44 -9.31 -16.39
N ASP A 249 0.48 -9.98 -15.71
CA ASP A 249 0.57 -11.46 -15.72
C ASP A 249 -0.01 -12.07 -14.43
N GLN A 250 -1.31 -12.34 -14.46
CA GLN A 250 -2.02 -12.97 -13.33
C GLN A 250 -1.53 -14.38 -12.96
N ARG A 251 -0.66 -15.00 -13.76
CA ARG A 251 -0.05 -16.31 -13.45
C ARG A 251 1.22 -16.18 -12.65
N ASP A 252 1.86 -15.01 -12.67
CA ASP A 252 3.04 -14.71 -11.85
C ASP A 252 2.62 -14.23 -10.46
N LEU A 253 2.21 -15.14 -9.60
CA LEU A 253 1.73 -14.83 -8.25
C LEU A 253 2.79 -14.24 -7.31
N THR A 254 4.06 -14.37 -7.66
CA THR A 254 5.20 -13.96 -6.81
C THR A 254 5.95 -12.74 -7.34
N GLY A 255 5.76 -12.37 -8.60
CA GLY A 255 6.53 -11.34 -9.29
C GLY A 255 7.90 -11.82 -9.80
N ARG A 256 8.19 -13.13 -9.69
CA ARG A 256 9.49 -13.68 -10.11
C ARG A 256 9.72 -13.50 -11.61
N ALA A 257 8.76 -13.90 -12.44
CA ALA A 257 8.89 -13.82 -13.88
C ALA A 257 9.03 -12.37 -14.37
N ALA A 258 8.23 -11.46 -13.79
CA ALA A 258 8.33 -10.03 -14.08
C ALA A 258 9.69 -9.46 -13.65
N LEU A 259 10.21 -9.87 -12.49
CA LEU A 259 11.50 -9.41 -11.97
C LEU A 259 12.66 -9.88 -12.83
N GLU A 260 12.74 -11.19 -13.15
CA GLU A 260 13.78 -11.73 -14.02
C GLU A 260 13.74 -11.11 -15.44
N ALA A 261 12.53 -10.81 -15.94
CA ALA A 261 12.37 -10.15 -17.25
C ALA A 261 12.93 -8.73 -17.29
N VAL A 262 12.76 -7.92 -16.22
CA VAL A 262 13.32 -6.55 -16.19
C VAL A 262 14.79 -6.52 -15.82
N LEU A 263 15.29 -7.54 -15.12
CA LEU A 263 16.71 -7.70 -14.80
C LEU A 263 17.52 -8.24 -15.96
N GLY A 264 16.89 -9.00 -16.88
CA GLY A 264 17.54 -9.70 -17.97
C GLY A 264 18.42 -10.88 -17.53
N GLU A 265 18.24 -11.35 -16.28
CA GLU A 265 19.00 -12.46 -15.70
C GLU A 265 18.19 -13.18 -14.60
N SER A 266 18.60 -14.39 -14.23
CA SER A 266 17.95 -15.14 -13.13
C SER A 266 18.21 -14.52 -11.76
N LEU A 267 17.32 -14.78 -10.79
CA LEU A 267 17.47 -14.31 -9.42
C LEU A 267 18.76 -14.81 -8.77
N GLU A 268 19.18 -16.02 -9.08
CA GLU A 268 20.40 -16.65 -8.56
C GLU A 268 21.66 -15.89 -9.02
N THR A 269 21.66 -15.39 -10.24
CA THR A 269 22.76 -14.57 -10.80
C THR A 269 22.70 -13.12 -10.28
N PHE A 270 21.51 -12.58 -10.11
CA PHE A 270 21.27 -11.22 -9.68
C PHE A 270 21.57 -11.00 -8.20
N GLU A 271 21.13 -11.90 -7.31
CA GLU A 271 21.17 -11.71 -5.87
C GLU A 271 22.56 -11.34 -5.31
N PRO A 272 23.68 -12.00 -5.70
CA PRO A 272 25.00 -11.59 -5.24
C PRO A 272 25.38 -10.15 -5.65
N LYS A 273 24.91 -9.68 -6.80
CA LYS A 273 25.15 -8.30 -7.28
C LYS A 273 24.36 -7.30 -6.44
N TRP A 274 23.07 -7.59 -6.19
CA TRP A 274 22.19 -6.79 -5.35
C TRP A 274 22.72 -6.67 -3.91
N ARG A 275 23.19 -7.78 -3.29
CA ARG A 275 23.78 -7.75 -1.94
C ARG A 275 25.01 -6.85 -1.86
N ARG A 276 25.90 -6.87 -2.87
CA ARG A 276 27.05 -5.97 -2.95
C ARG A 276 26.61 -4.51 -3.09
N TRP A 277 25.67 -4.25 -3.96
CA TRP A 277 25.09 -2.91 -4.13
C TRP A 277 24.48 -2.39 -2.82
N ALA A 278 23.64 -3.17 -2.14
CA ALA A 278 23.04 -2.78 -0.87
C ALA A 278 24.07 -2.46 0.22
N LEU A 279 25.16 -3.23 0.27
CA LEU A 279 26.27 -2.95 1.20
C LEU A 279 27.04 -1.66 0.85
N ALA A 280 27.11 -1.28 -0.42
CA ALA A 280 27.79 -0.07 -0.90
C ALA A 280 26.95 1.21 -0.73
N LEU A 281 25.61 1.11 -0.63
CA LEU A 281 24.75 2.29 -0.44
C LEU A 281 25.23 3.15 0.74
N SER A 282 25.22 4.47 0.57
CA SER A 282 25.40 5.42 1.67
C SER A 282 24.04 5.71 2.31
N GLY A 283 23.95 5.67 3.63
CA GLY A 283 22.85 6.26 4.37
C GLY A 283 23.10 7.75 4.46
N ASN A 284 22.23 8.57 3.89
CA ASN A 284 22.21 10.01 4.14
C ASN A 284 21.31 10.31 5.33
#